data_3aa890c40214dab8aa1a0ceac46fa972
#
_entry.id   3aa890c40214dab8aa1a0ceac46fa972
#
_cell.length_a   1.000
_cell.length_b   1.000
_cell.length_c   1.000
_cell.angle_alpha   90.00
_cell.angle_beta   90.00
_cell.angle_gamma   90.00
#
_symmetry.space_group_name_H-M   'P 1'
#
loop_
_entity.id
_entity.type
_entity.pdbx_description
1 polymer ?
#
loop_
_entity_poly.entity_id
_entity_poly.type
_entity_poly.pdbx_seq_one_letter_code
_entity_poly.pdbx_strand_id
1 'polypeptide(L)'
;MITIESYSSKGGKNVNEDTCVFCVYEKNLVAVLGDGLGGHGDGKKASEIACEQLIQCGSDNEEVTKEQLIRSFDAANEQILEQQKNDYHMKTTVVYLCVSLDRAIWGHIGDSRLYHFYNGELADYTLDHSIAQVAVSLNEINRDEIPEYPGRSKIFHALGAAEEKLKSVKYIQLEPGEHAFLLCSDGVWELLSDEKLTELLAQASAAGEWLKLIRQFVEENMPEDHDNHSAIAVMISERT
;
A
#
# COMPACT_ATOMS: atom_id res chain seq x y z
N MET A 1 13.58 15.16 -10.37
CA MET A 1 12.25 15.04 -11.05
C MET A 1 11.41 14.01 -10.29
N ILE A 2 10.07 14.19 -10.17
CA ILE A 2 9.20 13.19 -9.55
C ILE A 2 8.33 12.58 -10.64
N THR A 3 8.23 11.24 -10.69
CA THR A 3 7.30 10.50 -11.53
C THR A 3 6.41 9.62 -10.65
N ILE A 4 5.14 9.46 -11.02
CA ILE A 4 4.17 8.60 -10.36
C ILE A 4 3.32 7.91 -11.40
N GLU A 5 2.98 6.65 -11.15
CA GLU A 5 2.06 5.86 -11.98
C GLU A 5 1.39 4.80 -11.10
N SER A 6 0.26 4.28 -11.56
CA SER A 6 -0.46 3.18 -10.90
C SER A 6 -1.01 2.19 -11.90
N TYR A 7 -1.20 0.96 -11.45
CA TYR A 7 -2.05 -0.02 -12.15
C TYR A 7 -2.89 -0.80 -11.16
N SER A 8 -4.01 -1.32 -11.62
CA SER A 8 -4.87 -2.22 -10.85
C SER A 8 -5.46 -3.27 -11.79
N SER A 9 -5.48 -4.51 -11.36
CA SER A 9 -5.95 -5.66 -12.14
C SER A 9 -6.76 -6.59 -11.26
N LYS A 10 -7.80 -7.18 -11.84
CA LYS A 10 -8.63 -8.15 -11.11
C LYS A 10 -7.96 -9.52 -10.92
N GLY A 11 -6.83 -9.78 -11.57
CA GLY A 11 -6.21 -11.10 -11.59
C GLY A 11 -7.17 -12.18 -12.09
N GLY A 12 -7.23 -13.29 -11.39
CA GLY A 12 -8.15 -14.40 -11.67
C GLY A 12 -9.56 -14.23 -11.07
N LYS A 13 -9.84 -13.15 -10.34
CA LYS A 13 -11.15 -12.93 -9.68
C LYS A 13 -12.19 -12.36 -10.64
N ASN A 14 -13.47 -12.46 -10.24
CA ASN A 14 -14.57 -11.85 -11.00
C ASN A 14 -14.65 -10.33 -10.80
N VAL A 15 -14.33 -9.85 -9.61
CA VAL A 15 -14.38 -8.45 -9.18
C VAL A 15 -12.98 -8.01 -8.78
N ASN A 16 -12.64 -6.77 -9.07
CA ASN A 16 -11.46 -6.12 -8.54
C ASN A 16 -11.86 -5.27 -7.34
N GLU A 17 -11.51 -5.71 -6.14
CA GLU A 17 -11.83 -5.02 -4.89
C GLU A 17 -10.71 -4.06 -4.44
N ASP A 18 -9.56 -4.07 -5.14
CA ASP A 18 -8.50 -3.10 -4.97
C ASP A 18 -8.90 -1.72 -5.48
N THR A 19 -8.43 -0.68 -4.80
CA THR A 19 -8.54 0.72 -5.21
C THR A 19 -7.18 1.40 -5.11
N CYS A 20 -6.74 2.01 -6.20
CA CYS A 20 -5.52 2.84 -6.28
C CYS A 20 -5.89 4.25 -6.65
N VAL A 21 -5.46 5.23 -5.86
CA VAL A 21 -5.62 6.65 -6.17
C VAL A 21 -4.35 7.41 -5.84
N PHE A 22 -4.03 8.40 -6.64
CA PHE A 22 -3.00 9.37 -6.31
C PHE A 22 -3.38 10.76 -6.77
N CYS A 23 -2.86 11.77 -6.12
CA CYS A 23 -3.03 13.17 -6.47
C CYS A 23 -1.74 13.94 -6.28
N VAL A 24 -1.43 14.80 -7.24
CA VAL A 24 -0.30 15.73 -7.15
C VAL A 24 -0.89 17.11 -6.87
N TYR A 25 -0.71 17.57 -5.65
CA TYR A 25 -1.04 18.92 -5.21
C TYR A 25 0.15 19.85 -5.45
N GLU A 26 0.03 21.13 -5.15
CA GLU A 26 1.11 22.09 -5.37
C GLU A 26 2.40 21.74 -4.61
N LYS A 27 2.29 21.26 -3.37
CA LYS A 27 3.44 20.93 -2.51
C LYS A 27 3.51 19.46 -2.11
N ASN A 28 2.43 18.73 -2.25
CA ASN A 28 2.30 17.35 -1.80
C ASN A 28 1.97 16.42 -2.97
N LEU A 29 2.55 15.23 -2.94
CA LEU A 29 2.11 14.10 -3.73
C LEU A 29 1.53 13.08 -2.75
N VAL A 30 0.28 12.71 -2.92
CA VAL A 30 -0.40 11.71 -2.09
C VAL A 30 -0.72 10.49 -2.92
N ALA A 31 -0.44 9.32 -2.39
CA ALA A 31 -0.80 8.03 -2.97
C ALA A 31 -1.48 7.16 -1.92
N VAL A 32 -2.58 6.49 -2.29
CA VAL A 32 -3.34 5.61 -1.40
C VAL A 32 -3.73 4.36 -2.18
N LEU A 33 -3.51 3.20 -1.56
CA LEU A 33 -3.94 1.91 -2.06
C LEU A 33 -4.73 1.21 -0.96
N GLY A 34 -5.91 0.70 -1.31
CA GLY A 34 -6.75 -0.14 -0.45
C GLY A 34 -7.05 -1.46 -1.15
N ASP A 35 -6.95 -2.55 -0.41
CA ASP A 35 -7.31 -3.90 -0.82
C ASP A 35 -8.58 -4.31 -0.06
N GLY A 36 -9.66 -4.49 -0.80
CA GLY A 36 -10.99 -4.74 -0.26
C GLY A 36 -11.21 -6.20 0.09
N LEU A 37 -11.63 -6.48 1.32
CA LEU A 37 -11.83 -7.84 1.83
C LEU A 37 -13.23 -8.39 1.48
N GLY A 38 -13.35 -9.03 0.31
CA GLY A 38 -14.61 -9.49 -0.28
C GLY A 38 -15.36 -10.59 0.46
N GLY A 39 -14.68 -11.37 1.29
CA GLY A 39 -15.29 -12.44 2.07
C GLY A 39 -16.29 -11.99 3.15
N HIS A 40 -16.43 -10.71 3.40
CA HIS A 40 -17.21 -10.12 4.49
C HIS A 40 -18.29 -9.12 4.02
N GLY A 41 -18.43 -8.89 2.72
CA GLY A 41 -19.38 -7.92 2.18
C GLY A 41 -18.88 -7.25 0.92
N ASP A 42 -19.00 -5.92 0.84
CA ASP A 42 -18.59 -5.11 -0.30
C ASP A 42 -17.18 -4.55 -0.07
N GLY A 43 -16.15 -5.40 -0.26
CA GLY A 43 -14.75 -5.00 -0.11
C GLY A 43 -14.36 -3.86 -1.05
N LYS A 44 -14.88 -3.89 -2.29
CA LYS A 44 -14.68 -2.81 -3.26
C LYS A 44 -15.13 -1.46 -2.72
N LYS A 45 -16.32 -1.41 -2.15
CA LYS A 45 -16.85 -0.17 -1.57
C LYS A 45 -16.04 0.30 -0.37
N ALA A 46 -15.56 -0.62 0.46
CA ALA A 46 -14.70 -0.26 1.58
C ALA A 46 -13.37 0.36 1.12
N SER A 47 -12.72 -0.24 0.13
CA SER A 47 -11.46 0.29 -0.42
C SER A 47 -11.66 1.65 -1.10
N GLU A 48 -12.78 1.85 -1.81
CA GLU A 48 -13.14 3.15 -2.42
C GLU A 48 -13.32 4.23 -1.35
N ILE A 49 -14.13 3.98 -0.30
CA ILE A 49 -14.35 4.95 0.79
C ILE A 49 -13.04 5.31 1.47
N ALA A 50 -12.21 4.32 1.80
CA ALA A 50 -10.91 4.56 2.43
C ALA A 50 -10.00 5.43 1.58
N CYS A 51 -9.88 5.11 0.29
CA CYS A 51 -9.05 5.85 -0.65
C CYS A 51 -9.57 7.27 -0.90
N GLU A 52 -10.88 7.46 -1.08
CA GLU A 52 -11.51 8.78 -1.26
C GLU A 52 -11.32 9.69 -0.05
N GLN A 53 -11.41 9.15 1.16
CA GLN A 53 -11.20 9.90 2.39
C GLN A 53 -9.73 10.25 2.60
N LEU A 54 -8.83 9.28 2.41
CA LEU A 54 -7.42 9.46 2.71
C LEU A 54 -6.68 10.32 1.67
N ILE A 55 -7.10 10.31 0.41
CA ILE A 55 -6.48 11.15 -0.63
C ILE A 55 -6.59 12.65 -0.30
N GLN A 56 -7.59 13.06 0.49
CA GLN A 56 -7.77 14.44 0.93
C GLN A 56 -6.73 14.87 1.98
N CYS A 57 -6.10 13.92 2.67
CA CYS A 57 -5.04 14.22 3.63
C CYS A 57 -3.79 14.70 2.87
N GLY A 58 -3.48 15.99 2.96
CA GLY A 58 -2.41 16.65 2.20
C GLY A 58 -2.89 17.57 1.07
N SER A 59 -4.22 17.70 0.88
CA SER A 59 -4.80 18.55 -0.18
C SER A 59 -4.67 20.05 0.08
N ASP A 60 -4.47 20.46 1.34
CA ASP A 60 -4.28 21.86 1.77
C ASP A 60 -2.88 22.41 1.47
N ASN A 61 -2.00 21.59 0.88
CA ASN A 61 -0.61 21.94 0.59
C ASN A 61 0.23 22.30 1.83
N GLU A 62 -0.24 21.94 3.02
CA GLU A 62 0.54 21.98 4.24
C GLU A 62 1.28 20.65 4.46
N GLU A 63 2.27 20.66 5.34
CA GLU A 63 2.96 19.44 5.75
C GLU A 63 2.00 18.51 6.50
N VAL A 64 1.82 17.28 6.02
CA VAL A 64 0.98 16.29 6.68
C VAL A 64 1.64 15.83 7.99
N THR A 65 1.01 16.13 9.11
CA THR A 65 1.46 15.70 10.42
C THR A 65 0.97 14.28 10.76
N LYS A 66 1.64 13.65 11.72
CA LYS A 66 1.22 12.36 12.25
C LYS A 66 -0.22 12.39 12.77
N GLU A 67 -0.58 13.46 13.47
CA GLU A 67 -1.92 13.65 14.06
C GLU A 67 -3.00 13.84 12.99
N GLN A 68 -2.69 14.54 11.90
CA GLN A 68 -3.60 14.67 10.76
C GLN A 68 -3.82 13.32 10.08
N LEU A 69 -2.74 12.56 9.84
CA LEU A 69 -2.84 11.25 9.21
C LEU A 69 -3.67 10.28 10.08
N ILE A 70 -3.43 10.23 11.40
CA ILE A 70 -4.23 9.40 12.32
C ILE A 70 -5.71 9.77 12.24
N ARG A 71 -6.05 11.07 12.31
CA ARG A 71 -7.45 11.52 12.19
C ARG A 71 -8.08 11.14 10.84
N SER A 72 -7.31 11.17 9.75
CA SER A 72 -7.81 10.78 8.43
C SER A 72 -8.12 9.29 8.35
N PHE A 73 -7.30 8.44 8.98
CA PHE A 73 -7.60 7.01 9.11
C PHE A 73 -8.80 6.74 10.00
N ASP A 74 -8.93 7.45 11.14
CA ASP A 74 -10.10 7.35 12.01
C ASP A 74 -11.39 7.73 11.25
N ALA A 75 -11.37 8.84 10.49
CA ALA A 75 -12.50 9.28 9.69
C ALA A 75 -12.86 8.28 8.56
N ALA A 76 -11.86 7.69 7.90
CA ALA A 76 -12.09 6.65 6.91
C ALA A 76 -12.76 5.41 7.53
N ASN A 77 -12.30 4.99 8.71
CA ASN A 77 -12.90 3.88 9.44
C ASN A 77 -14.36 4.18 9.84
N GLU A 78 -14.62 5.36 10.38
CA GLU A 78 -15.98 5.79 10.74
C GLU A 78 -16.92 5.79 9.54
N GLN A 79 -16.49 6.32 8.37
CA GLN A 79 -17.30 6.32 7.16
C GLN A 79 -17.63 4.91 6.65
N ILE A 80 -16.69 3.96 6.74
CA ILE A 80 -16.95 2.57 6.38
C ILE A 80 -17.97 1.98 7.36
N LEU A 81 -17.80 2.17 8.67
CA LEU A 81 -18.71 1.66 9.70
C LEU A 81 -20.14 2.22 9.55
N GLU A 82 -20.30 3.50 9.24
CA GLU A 82 -21.60 4.14 9.00
C GLU A 82 -22.37 3.53 7.80
N GLN A 83 -21.64 3.01 6.81
CA GLN A 83 -22.25 2.38 5.64
C GLN A 83 -22.51 0.87 5.81
N GLN A 84 -21.99 0.25 6.84
CA GLN A 84 -22.32 -1.13 7.18
C GLN A 84 -23.78 -1.24 7.62
N LYS A 85 -24.50 -2.23 7.09
CA LYS A 85 -25.93 -2.48 7.42
C LYS A 85 -26.12 -3.91 7.84
N ASN A 86 -26.73 -4.15 8.99
CA ASN A 86 -27.00 -5.49 9.53
C ASN A 86 -25.69 -6.30 9.70
N ASP A 87 -25.66 -7.52 9.15
CA ASP A 87 -24.50 -8.40 9.17
C ASP A 87 -23.49 -8.15 8.03
N TYR A 88 -23.60 -7.01 7.36
CA TYR A 88 -22.77 -6.65 6.19
C TYR A 88 -21.49 -5.94 6.66
N HIS A 89 -20.40 -6.67 6.71
CA HIS A 89 -19.12 -6.18 7.23
C HIS A 89 -18.17 -5.85 6.08
N MET A 90 -18.25 -4.61 5.57
CA MET A 90 -17.28 -4.09 4.60
C MET A 90 -15.95 -3.83 5.29
N LYS A 91 -14.86 -4.35 4.73
CA LYS A 91 -13.51 -4.13 5.26
C LYS A 91 -12.51 -3.90 4.13
N THR A 92 -11.42 -3.25 4.45
CA THR A 92 -10.30 -3.05 3.54
C THR A 92 -8.98 -2.90 4.31
N THR A 93 -7.90 -3.38 3.73
CA THR A 93 -6.56 -2.89 4.09
C THR A 93 -6.38 -1.50 3.52
N VAL A 94 -5.38 -0.78 3.96
CA VAL A 94 -4.98 0.47 3.32
C VAL A 94 -3.53 0.82 3.60
N VAL A 95 -2.86 1.36 2.61
CA VAL A 95 -1.54 1.98 2.71
C VAL A 95 -1.57 3.37 2.10
N TYR A 96 -1.01 4.33 2.82
CA TYR A 96 -0.97 5.75 2.50
C TYR A 96 0.46 6.24 2.44
N LEU A 97 0.78 7.08 1.46
CA LEU A 97 2.03 7.82 1.32
C LEU A 97 1.74 9.28 0.99
N CYS A 98 2.40 10.19 1.68
CA CYS A 98 2.52 11.57 1.25
C CYS A 98 4.00 11.94 1.14
N VAL A 99 4.38 12.46 -0.03
CA VAL A 99 5.70 13.05 -0.29
C VAL A 99 5.52 14.55 -0.42
N SER A 100 6.23 15.32 0.39
CA SER A 100 6.30 16.78 0.31
C SER A 100 7.76 17.17 0.17
N LEU A 101 8.06 18.21 -0.63
CA LEU A 101 9.42 18.75 -0.82
C LEU A 101 10.57 17.76 -0.48
N ASP A 102 11.02 17.75 0.76
CA ASP A 102 12.16 16.99 1.29
C ASP A 102 11.79 15.92 2.31
N ARG A 103 10.51 15.50 2.35
CA ARG A 103 9.97 14.62 3.39
C ARG A 103 9.01 13.60 2.82
N ALA A 104 8.91 12.47 3.51
CA ALA A 104 7.85 11.50 3.26
C ALA A 104 7.24 11.03 4.60
N ILE A 105 5.92 10.87 4.59
CA ILE A 105 5.16 10.29 5.70
C ILE A 105 4.25 9.19 5.15
N TRP A 106 4.18 8.06 5.85
CA TRP A 106 3.28 6.97 5.50
C TRP A 106 2.70 6.28 6.72
N GLY A 107 1.60 5.60 6.48
CA GLY A 107 0.93 4.74 7.45
C GLY A 107 0.14 3.65 6.72
N HIS A 108 -0.15 2.55 7.42
CA HIS A 108 -0.91 1.45 6.85
C HIS A 108 -1.75 0.72 7.91
N ILE A 109 -2.78 0.02 7.45
CA ILE A 109 -3.58 -0.94 8.21
C ILE A 109 -3.80 -2.17 7.32
N GLY A 110 -3.45 -3.35 7.81
CA GLY A 110 -3.52 -4.60 7.06
C GLY A 110 -2.17 -5.08 6.58
N ASP A 111 -2.14 -5.76 5.45
CA ASP A 111 -1.00 -6.40 4.81
C ASP A 111 -0.69 -5.88 3.41
N SER A 112 -1.41 -4.87 2.92
CA SER A 112 -0.92 -4.05 1.81
C SER A 112 0.35 -3.33 2.25
N ARG A 113 1.37 -3.37 1.40
CA ARG A 113 2.72 -2.94 1.77
C ARG A 113 3.14 -1.64 1.10
N LEU A 114 4.00 -0.88 1.80
CA LEU A 114 4.86 0.15 1.23
C LEU A 114 6.31 -0.31 1.34
N TYR A 115 7.04 -0.16 0.24
CA TYR A 115 8.48 -0.31 0.17
C TYR A 115 9.10 1.05 -0.15
N HIS A 116 10.18 1.39 0.55
CA HIS A 116 10.99 2.58 0.27
C HIS A 116 12.40 2.15 -0.12
N PHE A 117 12.84 2.59 -1.27
CA PHE A 117 14.19 2.39 -1.79
C PHE A 117 14.95 3.70 -1.77
N TYR A 118 16.22 3.64 -1.40
CA TYR A 118 17.15 4.75 -1.43
C TYR A 118 18.40 4.37 -2.22
N ASN A 119 18.71 5.14 -3.26
CA ASN A 119 19.82 4.87 -4.19
C ASN A 119 19.80 3.43 -4.74
N GLY A 120 18.62 2.92 -5.07
CA GLY A 120 18.41 1.59 -5.63
C GLY A 120 18.36 0.45 -4.62
N GLU A 121 18.62 0.68 -3.35
CA GLU A 121 18.60 -0.35 -2.29
C GLU A 121 17.35 -0.23 -1.43
N LEU A 122 16.79 -1.37 -0.98
CA LEU A 122 15.65 -1.39 -0.07
C LEU A 122 16.07 -0.81 1.30
N ALA A 123 15.53 0.37 1.64
CA ALA A 123 15.85 1.09 2.86
C ALA A 123 14.83 0.86 3.97
N ASP A 124 13.55 0.70 3.63
CA ASP A 124 12.47 0.53 4.62
C ASP A 124 11.23 -0.13 3.99
N TYR A 125 10.37 -0.71 4.81
CA TYR A 125 9.09 -1.29 4.39
C TYR A 125 8.11 -1.39 5.56
N THR A 126 6.82 -1.54 5.27
CA THR A 126 5.78 -1.77 6.27
C THR A 126 5.76 -3.23 6.72
N LEU A 127 5.45 -3.45 8.00
CA LEU A 127 5.26 -4.79 8.57
C LEU A 127 3.76 -5.16 8.54
N ASP A 128 3.43 -6.32 8.00
CA ASP A 128 2.04 -6.76 7.87
C ASP A 128 1.35 -6.92 9.24
N HIS A 129 0.10 -6.56 9.31
CA HIS A 129 -0.72 -6.87 10.48
C HIS A 129 -1.31 -8.28 10.36
N SER A 130 -0.46 -9.31 10.22
CA SER A 130 -0.84 -10.70 9.94
C SER A 130 -0.22 -11.71 10.90
N ILE A 131 -0.80 -12.91 10.94
CA ILE A 131 -0.25 -14.04 11.72
C ILE A 131 1.16 -14.40 11.21
N ALA A 132 1.38 -14.37 9.90
CA ALA A 132 2.68 -14.67 9.31
C ALA A 132 3.75 -13.68 9.78
N GLN A 133 3.43 -12.38 9.86
CA GLN A 133 4.37 -11.38 10.38
C GLN A 133 4.69 -11.60 11.88
N VAL A 134 3.73 -12.09 12.66
CA VAL A 134 4.01 -12.49 14.06
C VAL A 134 5.00 -13.64 14.11
N ALA A 135 4.85 -14.65 13.24
CA ALA A 135 5.80 -15.77 13.15
C ALA A 135 7.22 -15.29 12.79
N VAL A 136 7.35 -14.31 11.88
CA VAL A 136 8.63 -13.65 11.59
C VAL A 136 9.20 -12.96 12.84
N SER A 137 8.35 -12.21 13.56
CA SER A 137 8.77 -11.48 14.77
C SER A 137 9.22 -12.41 15.91
N LEU A 138 8.71 -13.65 15.93
CA LEU A 138 9.10 -14.70 16.86
C LEU A 138 10.31 -15.54 16.37
N ASN A 139 10.86 -15.24 15.19
CA ASN A 139 11.91 -15.99 14.50
C ASN A 139 11.50 -17.46 14.21
N GLU A 140 10.23 -17.72 13.99
CA GLU A 140 9.73 -19.04 13.58
C GLU A 140 9.90 -19.26 12.07
N ILE A 141 9.82 -18.18 11.29
CA ILE A 141 10.06 -18.14 9.85
C ILE A 141 10.87 -16.88 9.48
N ASN A 142 11.49 -16.89 8.31
CA ASN A 142 12.05 -15.68 7.70
C ASN A 142 10.96 -14.90 6.94
N ARG A 143 11.24 -13.64 6.60
CA ARG A 143 10.30 -12.77 5.91
C ARG A 143 9.93 -13.28 4.50
N ASP A 144 10.87 -13.83 3.78
CA ASP A 144 10.70 -14.40 2.45
C ASP A 144 9.82 -15.67 2.44
N GLU A 145 9.61 -16.28 3.62
CA GLU A 145 8.71 -17.43 3.78
C GLU A 145 7.24 -17.03 4.06
N ILE A 146 6.94 -15.72 4.24
CA ILE A 146 5.57 -15.24 4.46
C ILE A 146 4.59 -15.71 3.37
N PRO A 147 4.89 -15.63 2.06
CA PRO A 147 3.95 -16.01 1.00
C PRO A 147 3.52 -17.49 1.07
N GLU A 148 4.36 -18.36 1.62
CA GLU A 148 4.09 -19.80 1.75
C GLU A 148 3.55 -20.19 3.14
N TYR A 149 3.47 -19.23 4.08
CA TYR A 149 3.07 -19.52 5.46
C TYR A 149 1.58 -19.90 5.56
N PRO A 150 1.23 -21.01 6.24
CA PRO A 150 -0.17 -21.42 6.39
C PRO A 150 -1.00 -20.36 7.11
N GLY A 151 -2.00 -19.80 6.43
CA GLY A 151 -2.85 -18.74 6.98
C GLY A 151 -2.23 -17.33 6.87
N ARG A 152 -1.33 -17.09 5.91
CA ARG A 152 -0.76 -15.78 5.60
C ARG A 152 -1.81 -14.68 5.42
N SER A 153 -2.95 -15.02 4.81
CA SER A 153 -4.09 -14.11 4.59
C SER A 153 -4.90 -13.76 5.86
N LYS A 154 -4.50 -14.29 7.05
CA LYS A 154 -5.16 -13.95 8.31
C LYS A 154 -4.57 -12.68 8.88
N ILE A 155 -5.24 -11.57 8.61
CA ILE A 155 -4.88 -10.25 9.14
C ILE A 155 -5.67 -9.94 10.42
N PHE A 156 -5.06 -9.14 11.31
CA PHE A 156 -5.68 -8.72 12.59
C PHE A 156 -6.35 -7.37 12.50
N HIS A 157 -5.91 -6.54 11.54
CA HIS A 157 -6.29 -5.14 11.42
C HIS A 157 -6.77 -4.85 10.01
N ALA A 158 -7.96 -4.24 9.90
CA ALA A 158 -8.54 -3.74 8.66
C ALA A 158 -9.48 -2.58 8.97
N LEU A 159 -9.56 -1.59 8.11
CA LEU A 159 -10.60 -0.56 8.19
C LEU A 159 -11.98 -1.19 8.01
N GLY A 160 -12.99 -0.66 8.70
CA GLY A 160 -14.33 -1.25 8.80
C GLY A 160 -14.49 -2.17 10.01
N ALA A 161 -13.45 -2.34 10.84
CA ALA A 161 -13.55 -3.00 12.14
C ALA A 161 -13.83 -1.96 13.25
N ALA A 162 -14.63 -2.37 14.25
CA ALA A 162 -14.88 -1.51 15.40
C ALA A 162 -13.57 -1.21 16.14
N GLU A 163 -13.38 0.05 16.54
CA GLU A 163 -12.20 0.53 17.29
C GLU A 163 -10.85 0.38 16.53
N GLU A 164 -10.88 0.16 15.20
CA GLU A 164 -9.65 0.09 14.43
C GLU A 164 -8.97 1.46 14.38
N LYS A 165 -7.66 1.48 14.58
CA LYS A 165 -6.87 2.70 14.64
C LYS A 165 -5.51 2.52 13.98
N LEU A 166 -5.06 3.56 13.27
CA LEU A 166 -3.70 3.62 12.77
C LEU A 166 -2.70 3.60 13.93
N LYS A 167 -1.88 2.55 14.00
CA LYS A 167 -0.95 2.29 15.11
C LYS A 167 0.46 2.79 14.85
N SER A 168 0.83 2.84 13.57
CA SER A 168 2.19 3.16 13.16
C SER A 168 2.18 4.21 12.05
N VAL A 169 2.90 5.29 12.27
CA VAL A 169 3.18 6.32 11.28
C VAL A 169 4.67 6.48 11.18
N LYS A 170 5.22 6.30 10.00
CA LYS A 170 6.62 6.55 9.70
C LYS A 170 6.76 7.91 9.04
N TYR A 171 7.80 8.62 9.43
CA TYR A 171 8.18 9.92 8.90
C TYR A 171 9.68 9.92 8.64
N ILE A 172 10.08 10.35 7.48
CA ILE A 172 11.49 10.49 7.12
C ILE A 172 11.77 11.83 6.45
N GLN A 173 12.98 12.34 6.68
CA GLN A 173 13.61 13.35 5.83
C GLN A 173 14.15 12.63 4.58
N LEU A 174 13.87 13.15 3.40
CA LEU A 174 14.45 12.65 2.15
C LEU A 174 15.84 13.24 1.98
N GLU A 175 16.86 12.45 2.22
CA GLU A 175 18.26 12.82 1.99
C GLU A 175 18.51 13.05 0.50
N PRO A 176 19.56 13.82 0.13
CA PRO A 176 19.96 13.95 -1.27
C PRO A 176 20.27 12.59 -1.89
N GLY A 177 19.68 12.30 -3.05
CA GLY A 177 19.80 11.02 -3.74
C GLY A 177 18.52 10.62 -4.45
N GLU A 178 18.48 9.38 -4.89
CA GLU A 178 17.31 8.81 -5.55
C GLU A 178 16.42 8.08 -4.55
N HIS A 179 15.11 8.36 -4.59
CA HIS A 179 14.15 7.66 -3.78
C HIS A 179 13.10 7.00 -4.68
N ALA A 180 12.72 5.77 -4.34
CA ALA A 180 11.56 5.13 -4.94
C ALA A 180 10.66 4.56 -3.86
N PHE A 181 9.35 4.68 -4.07
CA PHE A 181 8.32 4.10 -3.21
C PHE A 181 7.40 3.22 -4.04
N LEU A 182 7.06 2.06 -3.51
CA LEU A 182 6.07 1.17 -4.07
C LEU A 182 5.00 0.89 -3.02
N LEU A 183 3.74 1.20 -3.33
CA LEU A 183 2.58 0.74 -2.58
C LEU A 183 1.98 -0.42 -3.36
N CYS A 184 1.64 -1.53 -2.71
CA CYS A 184 1.04 -2.67 -3.42
C CYS A 184 0.15 -3.53 -2.51
N SER A 185 -0.85 -4.19 -3.13
CA SER A 185 -1.65 -5.24 -2.49
C SER A 185 -0.90 -6.58 -2.43
N ASP A 186 -1.46 -7.54 -1.70
CA ASP A 186 -0.87 -8.87 -1.51
C ASP A 186 -0.67 -9.63 -2.82
N GLY A 187 -1.58 -9.50 -3.79
CA GLY A 187 -1.42 -10.10 -5.11
C GLY A 187 -0.19 -9.65 -5.90
N VAL A 188 0.53 -8.63 -5.44
CA VAL A 188 1.83 -8.23 -6.00
C VAL A 188 2.98 -8.81 -5.17
N TRP A 189 3.03 -8.54 -3.86
CA TRP A 189 4.18 -8.89 -3.05
C TRP A 189 4.29 -10.39 -2.73
N GLU A 190 3.20 -11.15 -2.84
CA GLU A 190 3.25 -12.61 -2.69
C GLU A 190 4.07 -13.30 -3.79
N LEU A 191 4.22 -12.68 -4.97
CA LEU A 191 4.98 -13.22 -6.10
C LEU A 191 6.36 -12.59 -6.27
N LEU A 192 6.63 -11.47 -5.60
CA LEU A 192 7.85 -10.68 -5.78
C LEU A 192 8.67 -10.61 -4.50
N SER A 193 9.85 -11.22 -4.51
CA SER A 193 10.81 -11.04 -3.41
C SER A 193 11.39 -9.61 -3.42
N ASP A 194 11.97 -9.20 -2.28
CA ASP A 194 12.63 -7.91 -2.14
C ASP A 194 13.79 -7.74 -3.14
N GLU A 195 14.55 -8.83 -3.38
CA GLU A 195 15.63 -8.85 -4.38
C GLU A 195 15.09 -8.64 -5.78
N LYS A 196 13.94 -9.27 -6.11
CA LYS A 196 13.31 -9.10 -7.42
C LYS A 196 12.76 -7.70 -7.62
N LEU A 197 12.17 -7.10 -6.59
CA LEU A 197 11.74 -5.70 -6.64
C LEU A 197 12.91 -4.75 -6.89
N THR A 198 14.04 -4.98 -6.24
CA THR A 198 15.31 -4.22 -6.42
C THR A 198 15.85 -4.40 -7.83
N GLU A 199 15.88 -5.65 -8.34
CA GLU A 199 16.33 -5.95 -9.70
C GLU A 199 15.48 -5.23 -10.76
N LEU A 200 14.15 -5.22 -10.61
CA LEU A 200 13.24 -4.55 -11.53
C LEU A 200 13.35 -3.01 -11.43
N LEU A 201 13.57 -2.47 -10.22
CA LEU A 201 13.82 -1.03 -10.03
C LEU A 201 15.08 -0.58 -10.78
N ALA A 202 16.16 -1.36 -10.71
CA ALA A 202 17.42 -1.04 -11.38
C ALA A 202 17.32 -0.98 -12.93
N GLN A 203 16.26 -1.56 -13.51
CA GLN A 203 16.00 -1.55 -14.96
C GLN A 203 15.10 -0.38 -15.41
N ALA A 204 14.56 0.40 -14.47
CA ALA A 204 13.59 1.44 -14.76
C ALA A 204 14.17 2.83 -14.55
N SER A 205 13.81 3.77 -15.41
CA SER A 205 14.17 5.17 -15.31
C SER A 205 13.02 6.06 -14.79
N ALA A 206 11.81 5.51 -14.71
CA ALA A 206 10.61 6.21 -14.26
C ALA A 206 9.60 5.22 -13.63
N ALA A 207 8.69 5.74 -12.81
CA ALA A 207 7.66 4.94 -12.11
C ALA A 207 6.84 4.04 -13.04
N GLY A 208 6.45 4.54 -14.22
CA GLY A 208 5.67 3.77 -15.19
C GLY A 208 6.44 2.60 -15.81
N GLU A 209 7.77 2.74 -16.01
CA GLU A 209 8.60 1.64 -16.48
C GLU A 209 8.75 0.56 -15.42
N TRP A 210 8.96 0.96 -14.16
CA TRP A 210 9.06 0.03 -13.04
C TRP A 210 7.76 -0.75 -12.85
N LEU A 211 6.61 -0.07 -12.82
CA LEU A 211 5.31 -0.75 -12.72
C LEU A 211 5.02 -1.68 -13.89
N LYS A 212 5.44 -1.31 -15.11
CA LYS A 212 5.29 -2.20 -16.26
C LYS A 212 6.06 -3.50 -16.09
N LEU A 213 7.30 -3.44 -15.57
CA LEU A 213 8.13 -4.61 -15.30
C LEU A 213 7.53 -5.46 -14.17
N ILE A 214 7.08 -4.83 -13.07
CA ILE A 214 6.39 -5.49 -11.96
C ILE A 214 5.15 -6.22 -12.47
N ARG A 215 4.27 -5.51 -13.17
CA ARG A 215 3.03 -6.07 -13.71
C ARG A 215 3.29 -7.25 -14.63
N GLN A 216 4.23 -7.11 -15.56
CA GLN A 216 4.61 -8.19 -16.47
C GLN A 216 5.08 -9.43 -15.70
N PHE A 217 5.94 -9.26 -14.70
CA PHE A 217 6.42 -10.36 -13.87
C PHE A 217 5.27 -11.05 -13.13
N VAL A 218 4.34 -10.28 -12.52
CA VAL A 218 3.17 -10.83 -11.83
C VAL A 218 2.30 -11.63 -12.82
N GLU A 219 1.93 -11.04 -13.96
CA GLU A 219 1.07 -11.69 -14.98
C GLU A 219 1.71 -12.96 -15.59
N GLU A 220 3.04 -13.04 -15.68
CA GLU A 220 3.76 -14.21 -16.16
C GLU A 220 3.89 -15.36 -15.14
N ASN A 221 3.78 -15.05 -13.82
CA ASN A 221 4.01 -16.01 -12.75
C ASN A 221 2.76 -16.32 -11.90
N MET A 222 1.68 -15.58 -12.05
CA MET A 222 0.46 -15.77 -11.27
C MET A 222 -0.31 -17.03 -11.67
N PRO A 223 -0.93 -17.77 -10.71
CA PRO A 223 -1.88 -18.84 -11.01
C PRO A 223 -3.19 -18.28 -11.59
N GLU A 224 -4.02 -19.16 -12.19
CA GLU A 224 -5.27 -18.76 -12.83
C GLU A 224 -6.28 -18.11 -11.87
N ASP A 225 -6.29 -18.51 -10.60
CA ASP A 225 -7.17 -18.00 -9.54
C ASP A 225 -6.53 -16.92 -8.66
N HIS A 226 -5.41 -16.35 -9.14
CA HIS A 226 -4.66 -15.31 -8.42
C HIS A 226 -5.53 -14.14 -7.97
N ASP A 227 -5.15 -13.52 -6.85
CA ASP A 227 -5.89 -12.39 -6.29
C ASP A 227 -5.80 -11.13 -7.14
N ASN A 228 -6.59 -10.12 -6.76
CA ASN A 228 -6.44 -8.78 -7.30
C ASN A 228 -4.99 -8.32 -7.07
N HIS A 229 -4.38 -7.68 -8.05
CA HIS A 229 -3.02 -7.18 -7.91
C HIS A 229 -2.93 -5.74 -8.40
N SER A 230 -2.50 -4.88 -7.49
CA SER A 230 -2.48 -3.44 -7.72
C SER A 230 -1.24 -2.81 -7.10
N ALA A 231 -0.71 -1.79 -7.76
CA ALA A 231 0.42 -1.05 -7.24
C ALA A 231 0.42 0.42 -7.69
N ILE A 232 1.08 1.26 -6.86
CA ILE A 232 1.43 2.64 -7.16
C ILE A 232 2.93 2.78 -6.95
N ALA A 233 3.65 3.29 -7.93
CA ALA A 233 5.07 3.62 -7.81
C ALA A 233 5.28 5.13 -7.84
N VAL A 234 6.18 5.61 -7.00
CA VAL A 234 6.68 6.99 -6.98
C VAL A 234 8.19 6.93 -7.09
N MET A 235 8.79 7.62 -8.06
CA MET A 235 10.24 7.72 -8.17
C MET A 235 10.65 9.19 -8.16
N ILE A 236 11.66 9.49 -7.34
CA ILE A 236 12.26 10.81 -7.16
C ILE A 236 13.71 10.69 -7.60
N SER A 237 14.02 11.20 -8.79
CA SER A 237 15.40 11.31 -9.25
C SER A 237 16.11 12.45 -8.54
N GLU A 238 17.44 12.35 -8.45
CA GLU A 238 18.32 13.26 -7.74
C GLU A 238 17.89 14.74 -7.88
N ARG A 239 17.74 15.40 -6.76
CA ARG A 239 17.59 16.85 -6.71
C ARG A 239 19.00 17.45 -6.75
N THR A 240 19.32 18.03 -7.88
CA THR A 240 20.51 18.89 -8.01
C THR A 240 20.40 20.14 -7.14
#